data_776a93c1564dfd87b7db8a3755dbb625
#
_entry.id   776a93c1564dfd87b7db8a3755dbb625
#
_cell.length_a   1.000
_cell.length_b   1.000
_cell.length_c   1.000
_cell.angle_alpha   90.00
_cell.angle_beta   90.00
_cell.angle_gamma   90.00
#
_symmetry.space_group_name_H-M   'P 1'
#
loop_
_entity.id
_entity.type
_entity.pdbx_description
1 polymer ?
#
loop_
_entity_poly.entity_id
_entity_poly.type
_entity_poly.pdbx_seq_one_letter_code
_entity_poly.pdbx_strand_id
1 'polypeptide(L)'
;MEQLKQGLSGAQEHVHRAVQSATPIVNDALGKMQHFMAPYILQARSFADNHAAPAMHRVQPFMQQVQARIQKGFQHSTASIDASLHGLQPWQVAAVTAVVVLLTLWALTWLQAAFAEVRETGFVQSLIDFLKTLPGIRGLVKREHTKMMVKLRASINKSLLNGGEQHLQLPKKGLPAQQIISSLEKRGQHDVPFDEGASTVSGTLYLSGEAHCALLNDVYTRFSHTNPMHADVFPSVRQMELEVLAMTAAMVGGGPEGDPEVCGAMTSGGTESILTAVKASRDYMRAKRGIKHPEMVVGQSAHAAFFKAAEYFKVKLVVVPVGKDMRVTAAAVARALTRNTVLVVASSPCFPHGVIDDVEGIAQVASKAGVCCHTDACLGGFVLPFAHKLGYPVPAWDFSVPGVTSMSLDSHKFGMAHKGTSVVLYRSKGIRRYQYTRITDWSGGLYISPGFAGSRSGALISTAWASMIHQGEEGYLRITDQMMKAAGAFAKGLQQIEGLQLAGSPAMTVVAFRASKPRALNIYALNDLMSQRGWHLSALQLPPALHMCFTGQHASIVDSLLKDLQECVDILQKDSTGIKDGMAPIYGLASVSPDRKIIGEFLVAYQDVLLSG
;
A
#
# COMPACT_ATOMS: atom_id res chain seq x y z
N MET A 1 43.70 63.69 11.24
CA MET A 1 43.96 62.52 12.15
C MET A 1 43.00 62.53 13.35
N GLU A 2 42.66 63.65 13.94
CA GLU A 2 41.74 63.73 15.09
C GLU A 2 40.26 63.41 14.71
N GLN A 3 39.79 63.83 13.52
CA GLN A 3 38.44 63.46 13.05
C GLN A 3 38.29 61.96 12.75
N LEU A 4 39.37 61.25 12.34
CA LEU A 4 39.38 59.82 12.16
C LEU A 4 39.36 59.03 13.50
N LYS A 5 40.01 59.59 14.56
CA LYS A 5 39.95 58.99 15.91
C LYS A 5 38.59 59.19 16.56
N GLN A 6 37.91 60.30 16.34
CA GLN A 6 36.54 60.50 16.85
C GLN A 6 35.53 59.64 16.12
N GLY A 7 35.70 59.39 14.82
CA GLY A 7 34.84 58.45 14.04
C GLY A 7 35.00 57.01 14.49
N LEU A 8 36.23 56.57 14.84
CA LEU A 8 36.51 55.22 15.34
C LEU A 8 35.98 54.98 16.76
N SER A 9 36.02 55.99 17.63
CA SER A 9 35.42 55.91 18.97
C SER A 9 33.89 55.77 18.90
N GLY A 10 33.24 56.52 18.02
CA GLY A 10 31.79 56.42 17.80
C GLY A 10 31.36 55.05 17.21
N ALA A 11 32.17 54.47 16.30
CA ALA A 11 31.91 53.16 15.74
C ALA A 11 32.05 52.05 16.77
N GLN A 12 33.03 52.12 17.67
CA GLN A 12 33.19 51.16 18.77
C GLN A 12 32.03 51.19 19.77
N GLU A 13 31.54 52.39 20.09
CA GLU A 13 30.35 52.55 20.94
C GLU A 13 29.06 52.00 20.24
N HIS A 14 28.92 52.19 18.94
CA HIS A 14 27.82 51.60 18.18
C HIS A 14 27.86 50.07 18.10
N VAL A 15 29.03 49.49 17.92
CA VAL A 15 29.21 48.03 17.95
C VAL A 15 28.95 47.48 19.35
N HIS A 16 29.42 48.16 20.39
CA HIS A 16 29.15 47.74 21.78
C HIS A 16 27.64 47.85 22.12
N ARG A 17 26.94 48.87 21.69
CA ARG A 17 25.48 48.97 21.82
C ARG A 17 24.74 47.94 20.99
N ALA A 18 25.22 47.61 19.78
CA ALA A 18 24.63 46.59 18.94
C ALA A 18 24.79 45.16 19.57
N VAL A 19 25.93 44.87 20.17
CA VAL A 19 26.13 43.61 20.90
C VAL A 19 25.28 43.55 22.17
N GLN A 20 25.21 44.65 22.93
CA GLN A 20 24.33 44.73 24.12
C GLN A 20 22.84 44.63 23.76
N SER A 21 22.41 45.15 22.61
CA SER A 21 21.02 45.02 22.13
C SER A 21 20.72 43.66 21.51
N ALA A 22 21.72 42.95 20.97
CA ALA A 22 21.55 41.61 20.41
C ALA A 22 21.51 40.49 21.50
N THR A 23 22.17 40.73 22.63
CA THR A 23 22.22 39.73 23.74
C THR A 23 20.83 39.37 24.28
N PRO A 24 19.87 40.28 24.50
CA PRO A 24 18.51 39.91 24.89
C PRO A 24 17.76 39.13 23.83
N ILE A 25 17.99 39.42 22.54
CA ILE A 25 17.36 38.74 21.41
C ILE A 25 17.87 37.29 21.30
N VAL A 26 19.18 37.11 21.49
CA VAL A 26 19.80 35.77 21.49
C VAL A 26 19.33 34.95 22.72
N ASN A 27 19.23 35.58 23.89
CA ASN A 27 18.72 34.94 25.09
C ASN A 27 17.23 34.58 25.00
N ASP A 28 16.41 35.45 24.37
CA ASP A 28 15.01 35.17 24.10
C ASP A 28 14.84 34.03 23.06
N ALA A 29 15.67 34.02 22.02
CA ALA A 29 15.70 32.93 21.04
C ALA A 29 16.12 31.59 21.68
N LEU A 30 17.11 31.59 22.57
CA LEU A 30 17.52 30.43 23.36
C LEU A 30 16.43 29.96 24.32
N GLY A 31 15.75 30.89 25.00
CA GLY A 31 14.60 30.61 25.86
C GLY A 31 13.42 30.01 25.10
N LYS A 32 13.10 30.56 23.92
CA LYS A 32 12.07 30.02 23.00
C LYS A 32 12.44 28.64 22.48
N MET A 33 13.73 28.40 22.16
CA MET A 33 14.24 27.10 21.76
C MET A 33 14.15 26.07 22.89
N GLN A 34 14.48 26.45 24.14
CA GLN A 34 14.27 25.61 25.31
C GLN A 34 12.79 25.31 25.55
N HIS A 35 11.93 26.29 25.40
CA HIS A 35 10.47 26.10 25.54
C HIS A 35 9.88 25.23 24.43
N PHE A 36 10.38 25.38 23.20
CA PHE A 36 10.01 24.53 22.06
C PHE A 36 10.50 23.07 22.22
N MET A 37 11.69 22.87 22.78
CA MET A 37 12.30 21.54 22.99
C MET A 37 11.74 20.81 24.22
N ALA A 38 11.23 21.52 25.22
CA ALA A 38 10.72 20.94 26.47
C ALA A 38 9.65 19.85 26.27
N PRO A 39 8.63 20.00 25.40
CA PRO A 39 7.65 18.94 25.14
C PRO A 39 8.24 17.70 24.49
N TYR A 40 9.23 17.86 23.62
CA TYR A 40 9.91 16.74 22.94
C TYR A 40 10.86 15.98 23.87
N ILE A 41 11.53 16.68 24.78
CA ILE A 41 12.35 16.09 25.84
C ILE A 41 11.46 15.32 26.83
N LEU A 42 10.29 15.85 27.18
CA LEU A 42 9.30 15.17 28.02
C LEU A 42 8.72 13.93 27.34
N GLN A 43 8.43 14.01 26.04
CA GLN A 43 7.93 12.88 25.26
C GLN A 43 8.99 11.78 25.06
N ALA A 44 10.25 12.16 24.83
CA ALA A 44 11.39 11.25 24.79
C ALA A 44 11.64 10.59 26.17
N ARG A 45 11.47 11.34 27.26
CA ARG A 45 11.51 10.83 28.62
C ARG A 45 10.40 9.82 28.89
N SER A 46 9.17 10.14 28.57
CA SER A 46 8.01 9.23 28.73
C SER A 46 8.15 7.94 27.90
N PHE A 47 8.73 8.01 26.71
CA PHE A 47 9.03 6.83 25.88
C PHE A 47 10.16 5.98 26.50
N ALA A 48 11.19 6.63 27.03
CA ALA A 48 12.32 5.96 27.69
C ALA A 48 11.92 5.31 29.03
N ASP A 49 11.08 5.99 29.81
CA ASP A 49 10.58 5.48 31.10
C ASP A 49 9.69 4.24 30.95
N ASN A 50 8.98 4.10 29.82
CA ASN A 50 8.11 2.96 29.57
C ASN A 50 8.79 1.74 28.91
N HIS A 51 10.00 1.88 28.33
CA HIS A 51 10.61 0.82 27.51
C HIS A 51 12.07 0.50 27.82
N ALA A 52 12.78 1.24 28.70
CA ALA A 52 14.21 1.10 28.92
C ALA A 52 14.72 1.36 30.35
N ALA A 53 13.99 0.96 31.36
CA ALA A 53 14.35 1.20 32.75
C ALA A 53 15.79 0.75 33.19
N PRO A 54 16.42 -0.29 32.63
CA PRO A 54 17.81 -0.65 33.03
C PRO A 54 18.92 0.14 32.32
N ALA A 55 18.64 0.83 31.21
CA ALA A 55 19.69 1.52 30.42
C ALA A 55 19.90 2.98 30.84
N MET A 56 18.88 3.63 31.41
CA MET A 56 18.92 5.06 31.74
C MET A 56 19.87 5.43 32.89
N HIS A 57 20.09 4.56 33.86
CA HIS A 57 21.07 4.83 34.92
C HIS A 57 22.54 4.96 34.43
N ARG A 58 22.85 4.43 33.24
CA ARG A 58 24.18 4.56 32.61
C ARG A 58 24.32 5.78 31.70
N VAL A 59 23.25 6.35 31.23
CA VAL A 59 23.27 7.48 30.27
C VAL A 59 23.20 8.84 30.97
N GLN A 60 22.56 8.92 32.11
CA GLN A 60 22.41 10.18 32.87
C GLN A 60 23.75 10.86 33.26
N PRO A 61 24.77 10.15 33.75
CA PRO A 61 26.08 10.75 34.02
C PRO A 61 26.80 11.26 32.77
N PHE A 62 26.63 10.55 31.64
CA PHE A 62 27.20 10.94 30.35
C PHE A 62 26.55 12.23 29.81
N MET A 63 25.21 12.35 29.89
CA MET A 63 24.52 13.56 29.50
C MET A 63 24.88 14.77 30.36
N GLN A 64 25.05 14.59 31.67
CA GLN A 64 25.52 15.66 32.56
C GLN A 64 26.95 16.09 32.25
N GLN A 65 27.85 15.14 31.91
CA GLN A 65 29.21 15.47 31.46
C GLN A 65 29.23 16.21 30.11
N VAL A 66 28.37 15.81 29.15
CA VAL A 66 28.22 16.50 27.86
C VAL A 66 27.70 17.93 28.07
N GLN A 67 26.70 18.11 28.93
CA GLN A 67 26.14 19.42 29.24
C GLN A 67 27.15 20.34 29.92
N ALA A 68 27.94 19.82 30.88
CA ALA A 68 29.01 20.56 31.55
C ALA A 68 30.17 20.90 30.59
N ARG A 69 30.52 20.01 29.65
CA ARG A 69 31.52 20.28 28.59
C ARG A 69 31.07 21.34 27.61
N ILE A 70 29.80 21.31 27.19
CA ILE A 70 29.21 22.33 26.32
C ILE A 70 29.22 23.70 27.02
N GLN A 71 28.82 23.75 28.28
CA GLN A 71 28.80 24.99 29.07
C GLN A 71 30.20 25.57 29.30
N LYS A 72 31.21 24.72 29.61
CA LYS A 72 32.61 25.10 29.72
C LYS A 72 33.22 25.52 28.36
N GLY A 73 32.87 24.84 27.28
CA GLY A 73 33.28 25.18 25.92
C GLY A 73 32.73 26.55 25.48
N PHE A 74 31.49 26.87 25.84
CA PHE A 74 30.87 28.19 25.54
C PHE A 74 31.58 29.33 26.29
N GLN A 75 31.92 29.16 27.59
CA GLN A 75 32.64 30.17 28.37
C GLN A 75 34.07 30.39 27.88
N HIS A 76 34.76 29.36 27.40
CA HIS A 76 36.09 29.48 26.80
C HIS A 76 36.06 30.09 25.41
N SER A 77 35.00 29.82 24.63
CA SER A 77 34.84 30.35 23.26
C SER A 77 34.56 31.85 23.23
N THR A 78 33.79 32.39 24.20
CA THR A 78 33.53 33.83 24.29
C THR A 78 34.78 34.64 24.60
N ALA A 79 35.62 34.17 25.54
CA ALA A 79 36.89 34.83 25.87
C ALA A 79 37.93 34.70 24.73
N SER A 80 37.94 33.61 23.99
CA SER A 80 38.81 33.40 22.82
C SER A 80 38.35 34.20 21.59
N ILE A 81 37.04 34.38 21.41
CA ILE A 81 36.47 35.20 20.32
C ILE A 81 36.79 36.68 20.56
N ASP A 82 36.66 37.17 21.79
CA ASP A 82 37.01 38.56 22.14
C ASP A 82 38.50 38.85 21.91
N ALA A 83 39.37 37.93 22.29
CA ALA A 83 40.83 38.04 22.05
C ALA A 83 41.16 38.00 20.53
N SER A 84 40.44 37.25 19.75
CA SER A 84 40.65 37.10 18.29
C SER A 84 40.09 38.26 17.48
N LEU A 85 39.13 39.03 18.03
CA LEU A 85 38.53 40.18 17.37
C LEU A 85 39.31 41.48 17.60
N HIS A 86 40.23 41.55 18.60
CA HIS A 86 40.97 42.71 19.02
C HIS A 86 42.00 43.27 18.03
N GLY A 87 42.08 42.77 16.81
CA GLY A 87 42.96 43.32 15.76
C GLY A 87 42.28 43.53 14.41
N LEU A 88 40.98 43.24 14.32
CA LEU A 88 40.24 43.28 13.05
C LEU A 88 39.59 44.65 12.80
N GLN A 89 39.61 45.08 11.56
CA GLN A 89 38.84 46.26 11.09
C GLN A 89 37.33 46.02 11.20
N PRO A 90 36.51 47.05 11.44
CA PRO A 90 35.06 46.88 11.62
C PRO A 90 34.37 46.11 10.50
N TRP A 91 34.81 46.27 9.24
CA TRP A 91 34.26 45.51 8.12
C TRP A 91 34.64 44.01 8.13
N GLN A 92 35.83 43.67 8.69
CA GLN A 92 36.24 42.26 8.83
C GLN A 92 35.42 41.59 9.93
N VAL A 93 35.14 42.28 11.03
CA VAL A 93 34.23 41.75 12.08
C VAL A 93 32.83 41.54 11.52
N ALA A 94 32.31 42.48 10.74
CA ALA A 94 31.01 42.33 10.07
C ALA A 94 30.99 41.16 9.09
N ALA A 95 32.06 40.96 8.30
CA ALA A 95 32.18 39.87 7.38
C ALA A 95 32.25 38.50 8.10
N VAL A 96 33.07 38.38 9.15
CA VAL A 96 33.15 37.14 9.97
C VAL A 96 31.81 36.83 10.63
N THR A 97 31.14 37.86 11.20
CA THR A 97 29.83 37.69 11.81
C THR A 97 28.79 37.21 10.78
N ALA A 98 28.77 37.80 9.58
CA ALA A 98 27.89 37.40 8.51
C ALA A 98 28.14 35.92 8.10
N VAL A 99 29.40 35.52 7.95
CA VAL A 99 29.76 34.13 7.64
C VAL A 99 29.32 33.16 8.76
N VAL A 100 29.56 33.50 10.03
CA VAL A 100 29.14 32.68 11.18
C VAL A 100 27.62 32.55 11.23
N VAL A 101 26.88 33.65 11.02
CA VAL A 101 25.41 33.64 10.96
C VAL A 101 24.92 32.76 9.81
N LEU A 102 25.49 32.89 8.62
CA LEU A 102 25.12 32.07 7.46
C LEU A 102 25.42 30.59 7.70
N LEU A 103 26.57 30.25 8.26
CA LEU A 103 26.92 28.87 8.60
C LEU A 103 26.00 28.31 9.69
N THR A 104 25.62 29.12 10.67
CA THR A 104 24.68 28.70 11.72
C THR A 104 23.29 28.47 11.15
N LEU A 105 22.79 29.37 10.31
CA LEU A 105 21.51 29.19 9.61
C LEU A 105 21.54 27.96 8.70
N TRP A 106 22.61 27.75 7.97
CA TRP A 106 22.80 26.57 7.14
C TRP A 106 22.83 25.29 7.98
N ALA A 107 23.55 25.26 9.10
CA ALA A 107 23.58 24.12 10.02
C ALA A 107 22.21 23.84 10.64
N LEU A 108 21.45 24.89 11.02
CA LEU A 108 20.10 24.74 11.55
C LEU A 108 19.13 24.19 10.50
N THR A 109 19.20 24.66 9.26
CA THR A 109 18.36 24.13 8.17
C THR A 109 18.72 22.68 7.85
N TRP A 110 20.00 22.34 7.86
CA TRP A 110 20.47 20.97 7.68
C TRP A 110 19.99 20.04 8.83
N LEU A 111 20.10 20.49 10.08
CA LEU A 111 19.60 19.76 11.25
C LEU A 111 18.09 19.56 11.19
N GLN A 112 17.33 20.58 10.79
CA GLN A 112 15.87 20.46 10.59
C GLN A 112 15.52 19.45 9.50
N ALA A 113 16.24 19.47 8.38
CA ALA A 113 16.06 18.50 7.30
C ALA A 113 16.41 17.07 7.77
N ALA A 114 17.53 16.88 8.47
CA ALA A 114 17.91 15.59 9.03
C ALA A 114 16.90 15.06 10.07
N PHE A 115 16.39 15.95 10.92
CA PHE A 115 15.32 15.59 11.86
C PHE A 115 14.00 15.22 11.17
N ALA A 116 13.63 15.94 10.11
CA ALA A 116 12.46 15.62 9.30
C ALA A 116 12.62 14.25 8.64
N GLU A 117 13.78 13.96 8.07
CA GLU A 117 14.10 12.67 7.45
C GLU A 117 14.05 11.52 8.46
N VAL A 118 14.68 11.67 9.63
CA VAL A 118 14.60 10.66 10.71
C VAL A 118 13.18 10.42 11.18
N ARG A 119 12.36 11.48 11.22
CA ARG A 119 10.94 11.38 11.59
C ARG A 119 10.12 10.64 10.54
N GLU A 120 10.43 10.80 9.26
CA GLU A 120 9.72 10.15 8.15
C GLU A 120 10.19 8.72 7.90
N THR A 121 11.49 8.48 7.89
CA THR A 121 12.09 7.19 7.51
C THR A 121 12.48 6.31 8.70
N GLY A 122 12.56 6.87 9.90
CA GLY A 122 13.05 6.22 11.12
C GLY A 122 14.57 6.24 11.24
N PHE A 123 15.06 6.19 12.49
CA PHE A 123 16.48 6.35 12.79
C PHE A 123 17.38 5.31 12.12
N VAL A 124 16.97 4.04 12.08
CA VAL A 124 17.76 2.95 11.48
C VAL A 124 17.93 3.17 9.99
N GLN A 125 16.85 3.52 9.27
CA GLN A 125 16.91 3.77 7.84
C GLN A 125 17.75 5.00 7.51
N SER A 126 17.60 6.10 8.25
CA SER A 126 18.39 7.32 8.07
C SER A 126 19.90 7.06 8.30
N LEU A 127 20.24 6.22 9.30
CA LEU A 127 21.63 5.82 9.53
C LEU A 127 22.18 4.98 8.37
N ILE A 128 21.41 4.03 7.87
CA ILE A 128 21.78 3.22 6.69
C ILE A 128 22.00 4.11 5.47
N ASP A 129 21.10 5.07 5.23
CA ASP A 129 21.21 6.00 4.11
C ASP A 129 22.45 6.88 4.22
N PHE A 130 22.75 7.37 5.42
CA PHE A 130 24.00 8.10 5.68
C PHE A 130 25.23 7.25 5.40
N LEU A 131 25.28 6.01 5.89
CA LEU A 131 26.40 5.09 5.63
C LEU A 131 26.62 4.84 4.14
N LYS A 132 25.55 4.74 3.35
CA LYS A 132 25.63 4.59 1.87
C LYS A 132 26.22 5.81 1.16
N THR A 133 26.20 6.99 1.77
CA THR A 133 26.84 8.19 1.17
C THR A 133 28.36 8.14 1.24
N LEU A 134 28.93 7.32 2.15
CA LEU A 134 30.38 7.18 2.31
C LEU A 134 31.01 6.59 1.04
N PRO A 135 32.10 7.19 0.51
CA PRO A 135 32.64 6.86 -0.82
C PRO A 135 32.92 5.37 -1.06
N GLY A 136 33.51 4.66 -0.07
CA GLY A 136 33.80 3.23 -0.17
C GLY A 136 32.53 2.35 -0.20
N ILE A 137 31.58 2.63 0.69
CA ILE A 137 30.32 1.88 0.80
C ILE A 137 29.46 2.14 -0.44
N ARG A 138 29.37 3.40 -0.90
CA ARG A 138 28.65 3.78 -2.12
C ARG A 138 29.11 2.99 -3.35
N GLY A 139 30.42 2.83 -3.52
CA GLY A 139 31.00 2.05 -4.62
C GLY A 139 30.59 0.57 -4.57
N LEU A 140 30.66 -0.03 -3.37
CA LEU A 140 30.28 -1.42 -3.16
C LEU A 140 28.78 -1.65 -3.42
N VAL A 141 27.92 -0.82 -2.86
CA VAL A 141 26.46 -0.89 -3.06
C VAL A 141 26.10 -0.78 -4.56
N LYS A 142 26.68 0.20 -5.26
CA LYS A 142 26.46 0.38 -6.70
C LYS A 142 26.88 -0.85 -7.51
N ARG A 143 28.03 -1.47 -7.18
CA ARG A 143 28.53 -2.67 -7.85
C ARG A 143 27.61 -3.87 -7.65
N GLU A 144 27.17 -4.12 -6.41
CA GLU A 144 26.27 -5.25 -6.12
C GLU A 144 24.88 -5.03 -6.72
N HIS A 145 24.36 -3.81 -6.69
CA HIS A 145 23.12 -3.44 -7.38
C HIS A 145 23.23 -3.72 -8.89
N THR A 146 24.32 -3.28 -9.55
CA THR A 146 24.53 -3.54 -10.98
C THR A 146 24.58 -5.03 -11.30
N LYS A 147 25.27 -5.85 -10.50
CA LYS A 147 25.32 -7.31 -10.69
C LYS A 147 23.93 -7.95 -10.57
N MET A 148 23.16 -7.51 -9.56
CA MET A 148 21.80 -7.99 -9.35
C MET A 148 20.89 -7.63 -10.53
N MET A 149 21.01 -6.41 -11.06
CA MET A 149 20.27 -5.95 -12.23
C MET A 149 20.58 -6.75 -13.50
N VAL A 150 21.86 -7.08 -13.74
CA VAL A 150 22.25 -7.91 -14.89
C VAL A 150 21.61 -9.32 -14.78
N LYS A 151 21.67 -9.94 -13.60
CA LYS A 151 21.03 -11.25 -13.37
C LYS A 151 19.50 -11.19 -13.54
N LEU A 152 18.88 -10.14 -13.02
CA LEU A 152 17.43 -9.92 -13.13
C LEU A 152 17.01 -9.79 -14.60
N ARG A 153 17.69 -8.94 -15.37
CA ARG A 153 17.44 -8.79 -16.81
C ARG A 153 17.58 -10.12 -17.56
N ALA A 154 18.65 -10.87 -17.30
CA ALA A 154 18.86 -12.17 -17.92
C ALA A 154 17.72 -13.17 -17.59
N SER A 155 17.27 -13.20 -16.34
CA SER A 155 16.17 -14.06 -15.91
C SER A 155 14.83 -13.68 -16.55
N ILE A 156 14.49 -12.38 -16.57
CA ILE A 156 13.25 -11.87 -17.16
C ILE A 156 13.25 -12.07 -18.67
N ASN A 157 14.35 -11.71 -19.35
CA ASN A 157 14.45 -11.89 -20.80
C ASN A 157 14.34 -13.37 -21.21
N LYS A 158 14.87 -14.28 -20.40
CA LYS A 158 14.71 -15.72 -20.66
C LYS A 158 13.24 -16.16 -20.56
N SER A 159 12.45 -15.56 -19.66
CA SER A 159 11.02 -15.92 -19.48
C SER A 159 10.09 -15.19 -20.45
N LEU A 160 10.40 -13.92 -20.81
CA LEU A 160 9.53 -13.09 -21.65
C LEU A 160 9.82 -13.21 -23.15
N LEU A 161 11.07 -13.53 -23.52
CA LEU A 161 11.53 -13.48 -24.91
C LEU A 161 11.68 -14.89 -25.52
N ASN A 162 10.79 -15.81 -25.24
CA ASN A 162 10.83 -17.18 -25.78
C ASN A 162 10.77 -17.26 -27.32
N GLY A 163 11.58 -16.41 -28.02
CA GLY A 163 11.82 -16.51 -29.46
C GLY A 163 10.70 -15.99 -30.37
N GLY A 164 9.70 -15.30 -29.84
CA GLY A 164 8.63 -14.71 -30.64
C GLY A 164 9.09 -13.45 -31.39
N GLU A 165 8.56 -13.24 -32.60
CA GLU A 165 8.77 -12.01 -33.38
C GLU A 165 8.28 -10.78 -32.58
N GLN A 166 9.15 -9.79 -32.38
CA GLN A 166 8.83 -8.54 -31.70
C GLN A 166 8.59 -7.43 -32.73
N HIS A 167 7.47 -6.73 -32.62
CA HIS A 167 7.17 -5.53 -33.39
C HIS A 167 7.61 -4.29 -32.60
N LEU A 168 8.86 -3.88 -32.75
CA LEU A 168 9.41 -2.67 -32.10
C LEU A 168 9.09 -1.38 -32.88
N GLN A 169 8.57 -1.50 -34.09
CA GLN A 169 8.14 -0.39 -34.97
C GLN A 169 6.86 -0.78 -35.69
N LEU A 170 6.07 0.20 -36.10
CA LEU A 170 4.92 -0.04 -36.96
C LEU A 170 5.37 -0.69 -38.28
N PRO A 171 4.77 -1.78 -38.72
CA PRO A 171 5.05 -2.37 -40.01
C PRO A 171 4.67 -1.38 -41.10
N LYS A 172 5.53 -1.25 -42.13
CA LYS A 172 5.26 -0.36 -43.29
C LYS A 172 3.97 -0.71 -44.02
N LYS A 173 3.53 -1.95 -43.95
CA LYS A 173 2.31 -2.47 -44.52
C LYS A 173 1.55 -3.25 -43.44
N GLY A 174 0.25 -3.00 -43.29
CA GLY A 174 -0.58 -3.76 -42.35
C GLY A 174 -0.52 -5.26 -42.66
N LEU A 175 -0.57 -6.08 -41.60
CA LEU A 175 -0.60 -7.54 -41.73
C LEU A 175 -2.02 -8.04 -42.00
N PRO A 176 -2.19 -9.11 -42.78
CA PRO A 176 -3.49 -9.77 -42.92
C PRO A 176 -4.04 -10.29 -41.59
N ALA A 177 -5.37 -10.24 -41.39
CA ALA A 177 -6.00 -10.66 -40.15
C ALA A 177 -5.60 -12.08 -39.72
N GLN A 178 -5.55 -13.05 -40.67
CA GLN A 178 -5.17 -14.43 -40.37
C GLN A 178 -3.76 -14.55 -39.82
N GLN A 179 -2.83 -13.72 -40.33
CA GLN A 179 -1.45 -13.71 -39.85
C GLN A 179 -1.38 -13.13 -38.42
N ILE A 180 -2.20 -12.11 -38.11
CA ILE A 180 -2.32 -11.55 -36.76
C ILE A 180 -2.84 -12.62 -35.81
N ILE A 181 -3.92 -13.32 -36.16
CA ILE A 181 -4.51 -14.40 -35.33
C ILE A 181 -3.48 -15.49 -35.06
N SER A 182 -2.80 -16.00 -36.11
CA SER A 182 -1.77 -17.03 -35.92
C SER A 182 -0.59 -16.57 -35.06
N SER A 183 -0.24 -15.28 -35.10
CA SER A 183 0.77 -14.71 -34.23
C SER A 183 0.30 -14.66 -32.77
N LEU A 184 -0.95 -14.31 -32.52
CA LEU A 184 -1.54 -14.31 -31.17
C LEU A 184 -1.61 -15.74 -30.59
N GLU A 185 -2.05 -16.73 -31.37
CA GLU A 185 -2.08 -18.14 -30.95
C GLU A 185 -0.69 -18.64 -30.54
N LYS A 186 0.35 -18.33 -31.35
CA LYS A 186 1.73 -18.69 -31.00
C LYS A 186 2.20 -18.03 -29.69
N ARG A 187 1.83 -16.78 -29.46
CA ARG A 187 2.19 -16.07 -28.21
C ARG A 187 1.49 -16.69 -27.01
N GLY A 188 0.20 -16.99 -27.12
CA GLY A 188 -0.61 -17.60 -26.05
C GLY A 188 -0.16 -19.01 -25.64
N GLN A 189 0.61 -19.73 -26.49
CA GLN A 189 1.16 -21.05 -26.14
C GLN A 189 2.12 -21.04 -24.93
N HIS A 190 2.61 -19.86 -24.54
CA HIS A 190 3.50 -19.68 -23.39
C HIS A 190 2.74 -19.29 -22.11
N ASP A 191 1.45 -19.02 -22.21
CA ASP A 191 0.62 -18.71 -21.06
C ASP A 191 0.31 -19.99 -20.28
N VAL A 192 0.10 -19.86 -18.97
CA VAL A 192 -0.38 -20.98 -18.17
C VAL A 192 -1.76 -21.39 -18.67
N PRO A 193 -2.00 -22.67 -19.00
CA PRO A 193 -3.32 -23.12 -19.41
C PRO A 193 -4.37 -22.80 -18.34
N PHE A 194 -5.52 -22.29 -18.76
CA PHE A 194 -6.63 -21.94 -17.86
C PHE A 194 -7.91 -22.68 -18.19
N ASP A 195 -7.77 -23.96 -18.57
CA ASP A 195 -8.88 -24.86 -18.83
C ASP A 195 -9.70 -25.11 -17.57
N GLU A 196 -11.00 -25.37 -17.74
CA GLU A 196 -11.90 -25.64 -16.62
C GLU A 196 -11.47 -26.87 -15.82
N GLY A 197 -11.44 -26.70 -14.49
CA GLY A 197 -11.23 -27.78 -13.55
C GLY A 197 -9.77 -28.16 -13.28
N ALA A 198 -8.80 -27.50 -13.90
CA ALA A 198 -7.38 -27.85 -13.79
C ALA A 198 -6.45 -26.69 -13.45
N SER A 199 -6.97 -25.53 -12.99
CA SER A 199 -6.11 -24.38 -12.69
C SER A 199 -5.23 -24.65 -11.47
N THR A 200 -3.91 -24.48 -11.64
CA THR A 200 -2.91 -24.58 -10.56
C THR A 200 -2.49 -23.19 -10.03
N VAL A 201 -3.19 -22.14 -10.47
CA VAL A 201 -2.85 -20.75 -10.16
C VAL A 201 -3.72 -20.22 -9.02
N SER A 202 -3.10 -19.73 -7.95
CA SER A 202 -3.80 -19.11 -6.81
C SER A 202 -4.58 -17.85 -7.25
N GLY A 203 -5.90 -17.89 -7.17
CA GLY A 203 -6.75 -16.80 -7.61
C GLY A 203 -6.58 -16.49 -9.09
N THR A 204 -6.38 -15.21 -9.45
CA THR A 204 -6.07 -14.69 -10.80
C THR A 204 -7.16 -14.95 -11.83
N LEU A 205 -7.59 -16.20 -12.00
CA LEU A 205 -8.63 -16.66 -12.94
C LEU A 205 -9.95 -16.89 -12.19
N TYR A 206 -10.95 -16.12 -12.56
CA TYR A 206 -12.29 -16.14 -11.94
C TYR A 206 -13.29 -16.42 -13.04
N LEU A 207 -13.38 -17.68 -13.47
CA LEU A 207 -14.20 -18.13 -14.57
C LEU A 207 -15.40 -18.96 -14.08
N SER A 208 -16.49 -18.93 -14.82
CA SER A 208 -17.74 -19.66 -14.52
C SER A 208 -18.20 -20.55 -15.69
N GLY A 209 -17.24 -21.19 -16.35
CA GLY A 209 -17.51 -22.12 -17.41
C GLY A 209 -17.46 -21.52 -18.82
N GLU A 210 -17.33 -22.41 -19.82
CA GLU A 210 -17.18 -22.02 -21.23
C GLU A 210 -18.38 -21.22 -21.75
N ALA A 211 -19.59 -21.66 -21.43
CA ALA A 211 -20.82 -20.97 -21.86
C ALA A 211 -20.90 -19.54 -21.34
N HIS A 212 -20.46 -19.31 -20.07
CA HIS A 212 -20.40 -17.98 -19.49
C HIS A 212 -19.36 -17.11 -20.19
N CYS A 213 -18.18 -17.65 -20.44
CA CYS A 213 -17.11 -16.95 -21.16
C CYS A 213 -17.54 -16.57 -22.58
N ALA A 214 -18.19 -17.49 -23.31
CA ALA A 214 -18.70 -17.25 -24.65
C ALA A 214 -19.76 -16.12 -24.66
N LEU A 215 -20.68 -16.13 -23.70
CA LEU A 215 -21.68 -15.05 -23.54
C LEU A 215 -20.99 -13.69 -23.30
N LEU A 216 -20.02 -13.62 -22.39
CA LEU A 216 -19.35 -12.36 -22.10
C LEU A 216 -18.54 -11.83 -23.30
N ASN A 217 -17.94 -12.73 -24.09
CA ASN A 217 -17.23 -12.36 -25.31
C ASN A 217 -18.17 -11.81 -26.38
N ASP A 218 -19.36 -12.39 -26.54
CA ASP A 218 -20.39 -11.87 -27.46
C ASP A 218 -20.89 -10.48 -27.01
N VAL A 219 -21.20 -10.33 -25.72
CA VAL A 219 -21.58 -9.04 -25.14
C VAL A 219 -20.47 -7.99 -25.31
N TYR A 220 -19.21 -8.36 -25.08
CA TYR A 220 -18.08 -7.46 -25.27
C TYR A 220 -18.00 -6.96 -26.71
N THR A 221 -18.12 -7.85 -27.67
CA THR A 221 -18.07 -7.53 -29.10
C THR A 221 -19.17 -6.53 -29.50
N ARG A 222 -20.41 -6.71 -29.00
CA ARG A 222 -21.55 -5.82 -29.29
C ARG A 222 -21.38 -4.41 -28.78
N PHE A 223 -20.68 -4.23 -27.63
CA PHE A 223 -20.53 -2.94 -26.95
C PHE A 223 -19.12 -2.36 -27.04
N SER A 224 -18.20 -2.95 -27.83
CA SER A 224 -16.78 -2.60 -27.90
C SER A 224 -16.49 -1.13 -28.24
N HIS A 225 -17.37 -0.48 -28.99
CA HIS A 225 -17.22 0.91 -29.43
C HIS A 225 -18.01 1.92 -28.60
N THR A 226 -18.71 1.49 -27.56
CA THR A 226 -19.53 2.37 -26.73
C THR A 226 -18.75 3.04 -25.60
N ASN A 227 -19.14 4.27 -25.25
CA ASN A 227 -18.46 5.07 -24.23
C ASN A 227 -19.50 5.80 -23.35
N PRO A 228 -19.68 5.43 -22.09
CA PRO A 228 -20.66 6.01 -21.17
C PRO A 228 -20.38 7.49 -20.83
N MET A 229 -19.25 8.06 -21.23
CA MET A 229 -18.99 9.50 -21.15
C MET A 229 -20.05 10.30 -21.95
N HIS A 230 -20.57 9.72 -23.01
CA HIS A 230 -21.64 10.28 -23.86
C HIS A 230 -22.95 9.55 -23.55
N ALA A 231 -23.55 9.84 -22.40
CA ALA A 231 -24.74 9.14 -21.90
C ALA A 231 -26.00 9.38 -22.74
N ASP A 232 -26.04 10.47 -23.48
CA ASP A 232 -27.08 10.80 -24.47
C ASP A 232 -26.98 9.94 -25.74
N VAL A 233 -25.76 9.57 -26.15
CA VAL A 233 -25.47 8.71 -27.30
C VAL A 233 -25.60 7.22 -26.94
N PHE A 234 -25.22 6.83 -25.73
CA PHE A 234 -25.22 5.43 -25.28
C PHE A 234 -26.07 5.20 -24.01
N PRO A 235 -27.40 5.44 -24.08
CA PRO A 235 -28.29 5.31 -22.92
C PRO A 235 -28.37 3.88 -22.37
N SER A 236 -28.23 2.85 -23.22
CA SER A 236 -28.21 1.45 -22.78
C SER A 236 -27.04 1.12 -21.84
N VAL A 237 -25.85 1.61 -22.15
CA VAL A 237 -24.65 1.41 -21.29
C VAL A 237 -24.83 2.12 -19.96
N ARG A 238 -25.40 3.33 -19.97
CA ARG A 238 -25.75 4.06 -18.75
C ARG A 238 -26.74 3.28 -17.89
N GLN A 239 -27.77 2.71 -18.49
CA GLN A 239 -28.74 1.89 -17.77
C GLN A 239 -28.08 0.65 -17.14
N MET A 240 -27.29 -0.11 -17.91
CA MET A 240 -26.55 -1.26 -17.39
C MET A 240 -25.61 -0.88 -16.23
N GLU A 241 -24.91 0.27 -16.31
CA GLU A 241 -24.09 0.75 -15.20
C GLU A 241 -24.93 1.00 -13.94
N LEU A 242 -26.08 1.65 -14.06
CA LEU A 242 -26.99 1.88 -12.93
C LEU A 242 -27.51 0.58 -12.32
N GLU A 243 -27.83 -0.41 -13.14
CA GLU A 243 -28.31 -1.71 -12.69
C GLU A 243 -27.20 -2.52 -11.99
N VAL A 244 -25.95 -2.50 -12.48
CA VAL A 244 -24.80 -3.09 -11.80
C VAL A 244 -24.61 -2.47 -10.41
N LEU A 245 -24.70 -1.15 -10.31
CA LEU A 245 -24.60 -0.44 -9.04
C LEU A 245 -25.73 -0.79 -8.08
N ALA A 246 -26.96 -0.87 -8.56
CA ALA A 246 -28.13 -1.21 -7.76
C ALA A 246 -28.06 -2.66 -7.25
N MET A 247 -27.76 -3.63 -8.13
CA MET A 247 -27.60 -5.04 -7.75
C MET A 247 -26.46 -5.23 -6.76
N THR A 248 -25.31 -4.57 -6.99
CA THR A 248 -24.17 -4.66 -6.07
C THR A 248 -24.50 -4.04 -4.71
N ALA A 249 -25.21 -2.90 -4.68
CA ALA A 249 -25.63 -2.28 -3.42
C ALA A 249 -26.59 -3.19 -2.64
N ALA A 250 -27.57 -3.78 -3.33
CA ALA A 250 -28.53 -4.70 -2.70
C ALA A 250 -27.88 -5.93 -2.07
N MET A 251 -26.80 -6.45 -2.68
CA MET A 251 -26.05 -7.58 -2.13
C MET A 251 -25.36 -7.27 -0.79
N VAL A 252 -25.10 -6.01 -0.49
CA VAL A 252 -24.27 -5.59 0.66
C VAL A 252 -25.00 -4.62 1.60
N GLY A 253 -26.29 -4.83 1.78
CA GLY A 253 -27.12 -4.10 2.76
C GLY A 253 -27.55 -2.71 2.29
N GLY A 254 -27.47 -2.41 0.99
CA GLY A 254 -28.05 -1.23 0.36
C GLY A 254 -29.36 -1.54 -0.36
N GLY A 255 -29.88 -0.54 -1.12
CA GLY A 255 -31.06 -0.70 -1.93
C GLY A 255 -32.40 -0.67 -1.17
N PRO A 256 -33.52 -1.05 -1.83
CA PRO A 256 -34.88 -0.88 -1.25
C PRO A 256 -35.13 -1.68 0.04
N GLU A 257 -34.50 -2.84 0.18
CA GLU A 257 -34.65 -3.72 1.36
C GLU A 257 -33.61 -3.41 2.45
N GLY A 258 -32.63 -2.53 2.17
CA GLY A 258 -31.58 -2.10 3.08
C GLY A 258 -31.53 -0.59 3.23
N ASP A 259 -30.34 0.00 3.10
CA ASP A 259 -30.15 1.46 3.12
C ASP A 259 -30.31 2.04 1.70
N PRO A 260 -31.44 2.74 1.40
CA PRO A 260 -31.70 3.26 0.05
C PRO A 260 -30.78 4.41 -0.38
N GLU A 261 -30.04 5.01 0.55
CA GLU A 261 -29.10 6.09 0.26
C GLU A 261 -27.75 5.56 -0.31
N VAL A 262 -27.50 4.25 -0.22
CA VAL A 262 -26.28 3.63 -0.74
C VAL A 262 -26.19 3.86 -2.25
N CYS A 263 -25.06 4.36 -2.69
CA CYS A 263 -24.84 4.76 -4.08
C CYS A 263 -23.34 4.61 -4.42
N GLY A 264 -23.01 4.55 -5.72
CA GLY A 264 -21.63 4.30 -6.10
C GLY A 264 -21.26 4.75 -7.50
N ALA A 265 -20.17 4.16 -7.99
CA ALA A 265 -19.69 4.25 -9.37
C ALA A 265 -18.93 2.98 -9.75
N MET A 266 -18.98 2.60 -11.02
CA MET A 266 -18.08 1.59 -11.56
C MET A 266 -16.68 2.17 -11.78
N THR A 267 -15.66 1.34 -11.57
CA THR A 267 -14.23 1.66 -11.73
C THR A 267 -13.55 0.55 -12.53
N SER A 268 -12.30 0.76 -12.91
CA SER A 268 -11.51 -0.19 -13.70
C SER A 268 -10.92 -1.35 -12.88
N GLY A 269 -11.08 -1.34 -11.56
CA GLY A 269 -10.56 -2.38 -10.68
C GLY A 269 -10.47 -1.92 -9.23
N GLY A 270 -10.25 -2.86 -8.30
CA GLY A 270 -10.20 -2.59 -6.87
C GLY A 270 -9.20 -1.50 -6.48
N THR A 271 -8.08 -1.41 -7.17
CA THR A 271 -7.13 -0.32 -6.94
C THR A 271 -7.77 1.04 -7.19
N GLU A 272 -8.49 1.23 -8.31
CA GLU A 272 -9.18 2.49 -8.59
C GLU A 272 -10.33 2.73 -7.61
N SER A 273 -11.09 1.70 -7.23
CA SER A 273 -12.14 1.79 -6.21
C SER A 273 -11.58 2.29 -4.88
N ILE A 274 -10.47 1.72 -4.42
CA ILE A 274 -9.79 2.12 -3.19
C ILE A 274 -9.25 3.55 -3.28
N LEU A 275 -8.54 3.90 -4.38
CA LEU A 275 -8.04 5.26 -4.59
C LEU A 275 -9.19 6.28 -4.55
N THR A 276 -10.29 5.96 -5.22
CA THR A 276 -11.48 6.81 -5.28
C THR A 276 -12.11 7.00 -3.90
N ALA A 277 -12.24 5.92 -3.12
CA ALA A 277 -12.75 5.98 -1.74
C ALA A 277 -11.86 6.83 -0.82
N VAL A 278 -10.54 6.67 -0.92
CA VAL A 278 -9.58 7.47 -0.13
C VAL A 278 -9.66 8.94 -0.51
N LYS A 279 -9.69 9.28 -1.82
CA LYS A 279 -9.85 10.64 -2.31
C LYS A 279 -11.16 11.27 -1.82
N ALA A 280 -12.27 10.54 -1.94
CA ALA A 280 -13.58 11.02 -1.51
C ALA A 280 -13.63 11.27 0.00
N SER A 281 -13.11 10.35 0.81
CA SER A 281 -13.04 10.48 2.28
C SER A 281 -12.17 11.64 2.72
N ARG A 282 -10.98 11.81 2.10
CA ARG A 282 -10.08 12.94 2.35
C ARG A 282 -10.78 14.28 2.11
N ASP A 283 -11.40 14.43 0.95
CA ASP A 283 -12.00 15.69 0.53
C ASP A 283 -13.29 15.99 1.31
N TYR A 284 -14.09 14.96 1.62
CA TYR A 284 -15.25 15.07 2.51
C TYR A 284 -14.86 15.55 3.90
N MET A 285 -13.84 14.93 4.51
CA MET A 285 -13.38 15.30 5.84
C MET A 285 -12.69 16.67 5.88
N ARG A 286 -12.00 17.05 4.79
CA ARG A 286 -11.49 18.41 4.62
C ARG A 286 -12.61 19.43 4.60
N ALA A 287 -13.68 19.17 3.85
CA ALA A 287 -14.83 20.06 3.77
C ALA A 287 -15.63 20.12 5.08
N LYS A 288 -15.83 18.98 5.74
CA LYS A 288 -16.66 18.86 6.95
C LYS A 288 -15.95 19.32 8.21
N ARG A 289 -14.64 19.07 8.35
CA ARG A 289 -13.86 19.28 9.58
C ARG A 289 -12.61 20.17 9.39
N GLY A 290 -12.36 20.69 8.19
CA GLY A 290 -11.21 21.54 7.90
C GLY A 290 -9.85 20.83 8.00
N ILE A 291 -9.79 19.49 7.91
CA ILE A 291 -8.54 18.72 8.05
C ILE A 291 -7.61 19.03 6.87
N LYS A 292 -6.43 19.63 7.17
CA LYS A 292 -5.42 20.00 6.17
C LYS A 292 -4.28 18.98 6.04
N HIS A 293 -4.01 18.21 7.09
CA HIS A 293 -2.97 17.18 7.14
C HIS A 293 -3.62 15.81 7.38
N PRO A 294 -4.26 15.23 6.33
CA PRO A 294 -5.06 14.02 6.49
C PRO A 294 -4.19 12.81 6.84
N GLU A 295 -4.72 11.97 7.73
CA GLU A 295 -4.15 10.69 8.11
C GLU A 295 -5.16 9.56 7.83
N MET A 296 -4.67 8.40 7.41
CA MET A 296 -5.48 7.19 7.19
C MET A 296 -4.92 6.04 8.03
N VAL A 297 -5.78 5.38 8.79
CA VAL A 297 -5.42 4.22 9.61
C VAL A 297 -5.79 2.93 8.87
N VAL A 298 -4.80 2.08 8.64
CA VAL A 298 -4.97 0.79 7.94
C VAL A 298 -4.29 -0.33 8.72
N GLY A 299 -4.76 -1.56 8.56
CA GLY A 299 -4.05 -2.73 9.05
C GLY A 299 -2.79 -3.04 8.26
N GLN A 300 -1.82 -3.71 8.89
CA GLN A 300 -0.63 -4.23 8.22
C GLN A 300 -0.98 -5.20 7.07
N SER A 301 -2.13 -5.87 7.15
CA SER A 301 -2.66 -6.77 6.13
C SER A 301 -3.51 -6.09 5.05
N ALA A 302 -3.73 -4.77 5.13
CA ALA A 302 -4.50 -4.04 4.14
C ALA A 302 -3.84 -4.07 2.75
N HIS A 303 -4.65 -4.02 1.69
CA HIS A 303 -4.17 -4.08 0.32
C HIS A 303 -3.20 -2.94 -0.02
N ALA A 304 -2.17 -3.24 -0.82
CA ALA A 304 -1.14 -2.27 -1.22
C ALA A 304 -1.71 -0.99 -1.90
N ALA A 305 -2.92 -1.03 -2.45
CA ALA A 305 -3.58 0.14 -3.02
C ALA A 305 -3.81 1.27 -2.01
N PHE A 306 -3.94 0.99 -0.71
CA PHE A 306 -4.02 2.03 0.33
C PHE A 306 -2.68 2.76 0.51
N PHE A 307 -1.57 2.05 0.42
CA PHE A 307 -0.22 2.63 0.43
C PHE A 307 -0.02 3.54 -0.78
N LYS A 308 -0.42 3.06 -1.97
CA LYS A 308 -0.43 3.84 -3.22
C LYS A 308 -1.32 5.09 -3.11
N ALA A 309 -2.52 4.96 -2.54
CA ALA A 309 -3.42 6.09 -2.31
C ALA A 309 -2.83 7.15 -1.37
N ALA A 310 -2.16 6.70 -0.30
CA ALA A 310 -1.47 7.58 0.65
C ALA A 310 -0.40 8.43 -0.05
N GLU A 311 0.41 7.80 -0.91
CA GLU A 311 1.43 8.47 -1.71
C GLU A 311 0.82 9.48 -2.70
N TYR A 312 -0.17 9.06 -3.50
CA TYR A 312 -0.77 9.88 -4.55
C TYR A 312 -1.52 11.09 -4.00
N PHE A 313 -2.26 10.90 -2.90
CA PHE A 313 -3.13 11.94 -2.35
C PHE A 313 -2.53 12.68 -1.16
N LYS A 314 -1.26 12.40 -0.83
CA LYS A 314 -0.54 13.03 0.30
C LYS A 314 -1.32 12.87 1.61
N VAL A 315 -1.85 11.67 1.83
CA VAL A 315 -2.48 11.24 3.07
C VAL A 315 -1.44 10.49 3.89
N LYS A 316 -1.20 10.91 5.12
CA LYS A 316 -0.25 10.19 5.99
C LYS A 316 -0.82 8.83 6.36
N LEU A 317 -0.06 7.78 6.06
CA LEU A 317 -0.45 6.41 6.38
C LEU A 317 -0.05 6.06 7.82
N VAL A 318 -1.00 5.55 8.59
CA VAL A 318 -0.78 5.02 9.94
C VAL A 318 -1.12 3.53 9.90
N VAL A 319 -0.09 2.68 9.98
CA VAL A 319 -0.24 1.23 9.89
C VAL A 319 -0.35 0.65 11.30
N VAL A 320 -1.42 -0.09 11.58
CA VAL A 320 -1.61 -0.81 12.84
C VAL A 320 -1.27 -2.29 12.67
N PRO A 321 -0.65 -2.93 13.67
CA PRO A 321 -0.32 -4.35 13.60
C PRO A 321 -1.58 -5.21 13.60
N VAL A 322 -1.47 -6.41 13.00
CA VAL A 322 -2.47 -7.47 13.13
C VAL A 322 -2.23 -8.29 14.40
N GLY A 323 -3.28 -8.92 14.93
CA GLY A 323 -3.20 -9.87 16.03
C GLY A 323 -2.52 -11.20 15.62
N LYS A 324 -2.39 -12.13 16.56
CA LYS A 324 -1.86 -13.47 16.29
C LYS A 324 -2.75 -14.26 15.30
N ASP A 325 -4.02 -13.92 15.25
CA ASP A 325 -5.05 -14.43 14.34
C ASP A 325 -5.06 -13.73 12.98
N MET A 326 -4.10 -12.84 12.72
CA MET A 326 -3.95 -12.01 11.50
C MET A 326 -5.08 -10.99 11.29
N ARG A 327 -5.88 -10.69 12.34
CA ARG A 327 -7.00 -9.76 12.32
C ARG A 327 -6.59 -8.38 12.85
N VAL A 328 -7.10 -7.33 12.25
CA VAL A 328 -7.08 -5.97 12.80
C VAL A 328 -8.20 -5.81 13.82
N THR A 329 -7.88 -5.26 15.00
CA THR A 329 -8.85 -5.09 16.08
C THR A 329 -9.26 -3.62 16.24
N ALA A 330 -10.49 -3.39 16.69
CA ALA A 330 -10.99 -2.05 17.05
C ALA A 330 -10.08 -1.32 18.03
N ALA A 331 -9.53 -2.04 19.03
CA ALA A 331 -8.63 -1.46 20.02
C ALA A 331 -7.30 -0.95 19.40
N ALA A 332 -6.75 -1.65 18.39
CA ALA A 332 -5.55 -1.20 17.68
C ALA A 332 -5.85 0.08 16.89
N VAL A 333 -6.98 0.12 16.18
CA VAL A 333 -7.43 1.30 15.43
C VAL A 333 -7.69 2.48 16.37
N ALA A 334 -8.39 2.29 17.48
CA ALA A 334 -8.73 3.34 18.44
C ALA A 334 -7.47 4.06 18.97
N ARG A 335 -6.39 3.30 19.27
CA ARG A 335 -5.12 3.88 19.73
C ARG A 335 -4.39 4.69 18.66
N ALA A 336 -4.66 4.42 17.39
CA ALA A 336 -4.00 5.08 16.25
C ALA A 336 -4.75 6.33 15.77
N LEU A 337 -5.99 6.57 16.22
CA LEU A 337 -6.76 7.73 15.81
C LEU A 337 -6.16 9.03 16.32
N THR A 338 -6.18 10.04 15.46
CA THR A 338 -5.82 11.43 15.79
C THR A 338 -6.90 12.39 15.31
N ARG A 339 -6.79 13.67 15.66
CA ARG A 339 -7.68 14.72 15.13
C ARG A 339 -7.58 14.89 13.60
N ASN A 340 -6.51 14.39 12.98
CA ASN A 340 -6.26 14.46 11.55
C ASN A 340 -6.72 13.21 10.79
N THR A 341 -7.19 12.18 11.49
CA THR A 341 -7.67 10.96 10.85
C THR A 341 -8.92 11.27 10.01
N VAL A 342 -8.87 10.90 8.73
CA VAL A 342 -9.97 11.08 7.76
C VAL A 342 -10.65 9.77 7.42
N LEU A 343 -9.91 8.65 7.55
CA LEU A 343 -10.37 7.32 7.12
C LEU A 343 -9.74 6.23 7.99
N VAL A 344 -10.54 5.26 8.37
CA VAL A 344 -10.07 3.95 8.85
C VAL A 344 -10.49 2.88 7.86
N VAL A 345 -9.71 1.79 7.77
CA VAL A 345 -9.92 0.71 6.81
C VAL A 345 -10.04 -0.61 7.55
N ALA A 346 -11.03 -1.41 7.17
CA ALA A 346 -11.18 -2.82 7.54
C ALA A 346 -11.29 -3.67 6.28
N SER A 347 -10.70 -4.86 6.26
CA SER A 347 -10.70 -5.77 5.11
C SER A 347 -11.68 -6.93 5.30
N SER A 348 -12.42 -7.29 4.25
CA SER A 348 -13.43 -8.36 4.27
C SER A 348 -13.37 -9.24 3.01
N PRO A 349 -12.44 -10.23 2.99
CA PRO A 349 -11.27 -10.42 3.85
C PRO A 349 -10.04 -9.67 3.34
N CYS A 350 -8.97 -9.65 4.14
CA CYS A 350 -7.68 -9.18 3.70
C CYS A 350 -7.05 -10.15 2.68
N PHE A 351 -6.36 -9.62 1.67
CA PHE A 351 -5.71 -10.40 0.61
C PHE A 351 -4.66 -11.39 1.14
N PRO A 352 -3.76 -11.04 2.08
CA PRO A 352 -2.69 -11.96 2.46
C PRO A 352 -3.18 -13.22 3.16
N HIS A 353 -4.12 -13.10 4.09
CA HIS A 353 -4.45 -14.18 5.02
C HIS A 353 -5.89 -14.71 4.92
N GLY A 354 -6.74 -14.06 4.10
CA GLY A 354 -8.14 -14.45 3.97
C GLY A 354 -8.98 -14.23 5.23
N VAL A 355 -8.54 -13.33 6.12
CA VAL A 355 -9.18 -13.06 7.42
C VAL A 355 -10.03 -11.80 7.32
N ILE A 356 -11.24 -11.84 7.88
CA ILE A 356 -12.11 -10.66 8.02
C ILE A 356 -11.71 -9.91 9.29
N ASP A 357 -11.45 -8.60 9.17
CA ASP A 357 -11.15 -7.73 10.30
C ASP A 357 -12.37 -7.54 11.23
N ASP A 358 -12.17 -6.94 12.39
CA ASP A 358 -13.25 -6.57 13.33
C ASP A 358 -14.04 -5.35 12.80
N VAL A 359 -14.81 -5.57 11.71
CA VAL A 359 -15.49 -4.47 10.99
C VAL A 359 -16.46 -3.73 11.88
N GLU A 360 -17.27 -4.42 12.68
CA GLU A 360 -18.24 -3.80 13.60
C GLU A 360 -17.54 -2.92 14.63
N GLY A 361 -16.53 -3.46 15.31
CA GLY A 361 -15.76 -2.71 16.29
C GLY A 361 -15.01 -1.52 15.67
N ILE A 362 -14.40 -1.70 14.50
CA ILE A 362 -13.68 -0.64 13.77
C ILE A 362 -14.67 0.45 13.32
N ALA A 363 -15.81 0.09 12.76
CA ALA A 363 -16.84 1.03 12.33
C ALA A 363 -17.43 1.81 13.51
N GLN A 364 -17.64 1.15 14.67
CA GLN A 364 -18.07 1.82 15.88
C GLN A 364 -17.05 2.86 16.38
N VAL A 365 -15.76 2.51 16.36
CA VAL A 365 -14.67 3.42 16.73
C VAL A 365 -14.63 4.61 15.77
N ALA A 366 -14.74 4.35 14.45
CA ALA A 366 -14.77 5.39 13.42
C ALA A 366 -15.97 6.34 13.61
N SER A 367 -17.15 5.79 13.83
CA SER A 367 -18.39 6.55 14.04
C SER A 367 -18.30 7.45 15.26
N LYS A 368 -17.81 6.94 16.40
CA LYS A 368 -17.59 7.73 17.62
C LYS A 368 -16.59 8.87 17.42
N ALA A 369 -15.56 8.65 16.61
CA ALA A 369 -14.57 9.68 16.27
C ALA A 369 -15.05 10.63 15.14
N GLY A 370 -16.17 10.37 14.49
CA GLY A 370 -16.71 11.13 13.37
C GLY A 370 -15.79 11.08 12.14
N VAL A 371 -15.11 9.96 11.87
CA VAL A 371 -14.24 9.71 10.71
C VAL A 371 -14.88 8.70 9.77
N CYS A 372 -14.44 8.67 8.51
CA CYS A 372 -14.92 7.69 7.53
C CYS A 372 -14.39 6.29 7.87
N CYS A 373 -15.19 5.25 7.55
CA CYS A 373 -14.81 3.85 7.62
C CYS A 373 -15.03 3.20 6.26
N HIS A 374 -13.97 2.62 5.69
CA HIS A 374 -14.03 1.88 4.44
C HIS A 374 -13.88 0.39 4.68
N THR A 375 -14.78 -0.41 4.13
CA THR A 375 -14.64 -1.86 4.09
C THR A 375 -14.10 -2.27 2.73
N ASP A 376 -12.88 -2.79 2.69
CA ASP A 376 -12.30 -3.38 1.48
C ASP A 376 -12.84 -4.81 1.32
N ALA A 377 -13.82 -4.95 0.43
CA ALA A 377 -14.43 -6.21 0.06
C ALA A 377 -14.16 -6.58 -1.42
N CYS A 378 -13.03 -6.12 -1.97
CA CYS A 378 -12.62 -6.46 -3.33
C CYS A 378 -12.59 -7.97 -3.59
N LEU A 379 -12.26 -8.78 -2.57
CA LEU A 379 -12.37 -10.24 -2.63
C LEU A 379 -13.74 -10.74 -2.16
N GLY A 380 -14.22 -10.27 -1.00
CA GLY A 380 -15.38 -10.86 -0.34
C GLY A 380 -16.73 -10.45 -0.92
N GLY A 381 -16.81 -9.33 -1.64
CA GLY A 381 -18.06 -8.70 -2.02
C GLY A 381 -19.02 -9.57 -2.85
N PHE A 382 -18.51 -10.49 -3.64
CA PHE A 382 -19.27 -11.46 -4.44
C PHE A 382 -19.19 -12.90 -3.91
N VAL A 383 -18.75 -13.10 -2.66
CA VAL A 383 -18.72 -14.40 -1.98
C VAL A 383 -19.44 -14.35 -0.64
N LEU A 384 -19.10 -13.38 0.21
CA LEU A 384 -19.60 -13.33 1.60
C LEU A 384 -21.13 -13.22 1.72
N PRO A 385 -21.87 -12.46 0.85
CA PRO A 385 -23.32 -12.45 0.91
C PRO A 385 -23.92 -13.84 0.68
N PHE A 386 -23.36 -14.59 -0.25
CA PHE A 386 -23.83 -15.94 -0.61
C PHE A 386 -23.37 -16.99 0.41
N ALA A 387 -22.15 -16.87 0.95
CA ALA A 387 -21.66 -17.71 2.04
C ALA A 387 -22.56 -17.57 3.28
N HIS A 388 -22.99 -16.35 3.61
CA HIS A 388 -23.93 -16.11 4.70
C HIS A 388 -25.29 -16.82 4.46
N LYS A 389 -25.85 -16.69 3.25
CA LYS A 389 -27.09 -17.37 2.85
C LYS A 389 -26.98 -18.90 2.89
N LEU A 390 -25.79 -19.44 2.66
CA LEU A 390 -25.47 -20.87 2.77
C LEU A 390 -25.24 -21.35 4.21
N GLY A 391 -25.31 -20.45 5.21
CA GLY A 391 -25.14 -20.77 6.62
C GLY A 391 -23.68 -20.82 7.10
N TYR A 392 -22.72 -20.35 6.30
CA TYR A 392 -21.35 -20.19 6.79
C TYR A 392 -21.25 -19.06 7.81
N PRO A 393 -20.38 -19.17 8.85
CA PRO A 393 -20.25 -18.16 9.91
C PRO A 393 -19.52 -16.91 9.40
N VAL A 394 -20.24 -16.03 8.69
CA VAL A 394 -19.74 -14.75 8.20
C VAL A 394 -20.09 -13.67 9.22
N PRO A 395 -19.10 -12.97 9.83
CA PRO A 395 -19.39 -11.83 10.69
C PRO A 395 -19.99 -10.67 9.88
N ALA A 396 -20.62 -9.69 10.54
CA ALA A 396 -21.13 -8.50 9.87
C ALA A 396 -19.96 -7.65 9.31
N TRP A 397 -20.09 -7.19 8.05
CA TRP A 397 -18.96 -6.57 7.33
C TRP A 397 -19.36 -5.49 6.33
N ASP A 398 -20.63 -5.38 5.99
CA ASP A 398 -21.20 -4.57 4.91
C ASP A 398 -21.93 -3.31 5.43
N PHE A 399 -22.82 -2.71 4.62
CA PHE A 399 -23.61 -1.55 5.03
C PHE A 399 -24.66 -1.84 6.10
N SER A 400 -24.92 -3.09 6.47
CA SER A 400 -25.71 -3.41 7.67
C SER A 400 -25.01 -2.96 8.96
N VAL A 401 -23.67 -2.80 8.92
CA VAL A 401 -22.87 -2.29 10.03
C VAL A 401 -22.97 -0.76 10.10
N PRO A 402 -23.55 -0.18 11.16
CA PRO A 402 -23.56 1.26 11.35
C PRO A 402 -22.13 1.82 11.43
N GLY A 403 -21.86 2.90 10.67
CA GLY A 403 -20.54 3.54 10.64
C GLY A 403 -19.67 3.15 9.46
N VAL A 404 -19.94 2.07 8.73
CA VAL A 404 -19.34 1.82 7.41
C VAL A 404 -19.82 2.91 6.44
N THR A 405 -18.89 3.66 5.85
CA THR A 405 -19.19 4.83 4.98
C THR A 405 -18.92 4.57 3.51
N SER A 406 -18.07 3.60 3.19
CA SER A 406 -17.75 3.20 1.82
C SER A 406 -17.25 1.77 1.73
N MET A 407 -17.37 1.18 0.54
CA MET A 407 -16.91 -0.17 0.24
C MET A 407 -16.33 -0.26 -1.17
N SER A 408 -15.37 -1.18 -1.38
CA SER A 408 -14.86 -1.57 -2.69
C SER A 408 -15.15 -3.06 -2.97
N LEU A 409 -15.64 -3.37 -4.19
CA LEU A 409 -16.07 -4.71 -4.60
C LEU A 409 -15.63 -4.98 -6.04
N ASP A 410 -14.90 -6.07 -6.30
CA ASP A 410 -14.42 -6.38 -7.65
C ASP A 410 -15.37 -7.35 -8.37
N SER A 411 -16.11 -6.83 -9.34
CA SER A 411 -16.94 -7.67 -10.23
C SER A 411 -16.09 -8.57 -11.12
N HIS A 412 -14.84 -8.18 -11.45
CA HIS A 412 -13.89 -8.98 -12.23
C HIS A 412 -13.14 -10.06 -11.45
N LYS A 413 -13.46 -10.24 -10.17
CA LYS A 413 -12.98 -11.36 -9.35
C LYS A 413 -14.12 -12.38 -9.22
N PHE A 414 -14.66 -12.57 -8.05
CA PHE A 414 -15.74 -13.53 -7.81
C PHE A 414 -17.10 -13.11 -8.41
N GLY A 415 -17.21 -11.88 -8.95
CA GLY A 415 -18.32 -11.50 -9.81
C GLY A 415 -18.21 -12.05 -11.23
N MET A 416 -17.08 -12.70 -11.61
CA MET A 416 -16.83 -13.43 -12.85
C MET A 416 -16.97 -12.59 -14.14
N ALA A 417 -16.94 -11.27 -14.03
CA ALA A 417 -16.90 -10.36 -15.15
C ALA A 417 -15.49 -10.26 -15.75
N HIS A 418 -15.38 -9.72 -16.96
CA HIS A 418 -14.10 -9.44 -17.59
C HIS A 418 -13.23 -8.52 -16.71
N LYS A 419 -11.91 -8.72 -16.79
CA LYS A 419 -10.94 -7.85 -16.10
C LYS A 419 -11.12 -6.40 -16.51
N GLY A 420 -10.97 -5.49 -15.55
CA GLY A 420 -11.20 -4.07 -15.78
C GLY A 420 -12.56 -3.58 -15.23
N THR A 421 -13.18 -4.32 -14.30
CA THR A 421 -14.45 -3.93 -13.67
C THR A 421 -14.43 -4.10 -12.16
N SER A 422 -14.85 -3.06 -11.45
CA SER A 422 -15.03 -3.02 -10.00
C SER A 422 -16.08 -1.98 -9.64
N VAL A 423 -16.53 -1.96 -8.40
CA VAL A 423 -17.54 -1.01 -7.90
C VAL A 423 -17.01 -0.39 -6.61
N VAL A 424 -17.14 0.92 -6.50
CA VAL A 424 -17.01 1.65 -5.24
C VAL A 424 -18.40 2.12 -4.79
N LEU A 425 -18.78 1.76 -3.56
CA LEU A 425 -20.05 2.17 -2.95
C LEU A 425 -19.80 3.12 -1.78
N TYR A 426 -20.77 4.00 -1.55
CA TYR A 426 -20.81 4.96 -0.44
C TYR A 426 -22.16 4.89 0.23
N ARG A 427 -22.20 5.05 1.54
CA ARG A 427 -23.44 5.11 2.32
C ARG A 427 -24.37 6.23 1.87
N SER A 428 -23.84 7.33 1.31
CA SER A 428 -24.68 8.45 0.87
C SER A 428 -24.08 9.24 -0.28
N LYS A 429 -24.97 9.92 -1.04
CA LYS A 429 -24.60 10.90 -2.07
C LYS A 429 -23.77 12.05 -1.49
N GLY A 430 -23.94 12.36 -0.19
CA GLY A 430 -23.17 13.37 0.53
C GLY A 430 -21.68 13.09 0.57
N ILE A 431 -21.27 11.81 0.64
CA ILE A 431 -19.86 11.39 0.55
C ILE A 431 -19.45 11.21 -0.91
N ARG A 432 -20.26 10.50 -1.72
CA ARG A 432 -19.97 10.22 -3.14
C ARG A 432 -19.63 11.47 -3.94
N ARG A 433 -20.30 12.59 -3.72
CA ARG A 433 -20.06 13.84 -4.46
C ARG A 433 -18.60 14.32 -4.41
N TYR A 434 -17.82 13.92 -3.40
CA TYR A 434 -16.41 14.27 -3.26
C TYR A 434 -15.47 13.38 -4.09
N GLN A 435 -15.98 12.33 -4.73
CA GLN A 435 -15.21 11.59 -5.73
C GLN A 435 -15.11 12.35 -7.07
N TYR A 436 -16.10 13.16 -7.43
CA TYR A 436 -16.20 13.82 -8.73
C TYR A 436 -15.13 14.88 -8.93
N THR A 437 -14.62 14.98 -10.17
CA THR A 437 -13.85 16.12 -10.64
C THR A 437 -14.76 17.02 -11.46
N ARG A 438 -14.80 18.31 -11.13
CA ARG A 438 -15.60 19.33 -11.82
C ARG A 438 -14.72 20.51 -12.20
N ILE A 439 -14.77 20.95 -13.45
CA ILE A 439 -14.04 22.10 -14.01
C ILE A 439 -15.02 22.99 -14.73
N THR A 440 -15.05 24.28 -14.38
CA THR A 440 -16.07 25.24 -14.83
C THR A 440 -15.50 26.35 -15.71
N ASP A 441 -14.19 26.48 -15.79
CA ASP A 441 -13.46 27.57 -16.47
C ASP A 441 -12.43 27.04 -17.49
N TRP A 442 -12.71 25.89 -18.09
CA TRP A 442 -11.89 25.32 -19.14
C TRP A 442 -12.38 25.73 -20.54
N SER A 443 -11.45 26.01 -21.47
CA SER A 443 -11.75 26.39 -22.85
C SER A 443 -12.56 25.35 -23.65
N GLY A 444 -12.50 24.07 -23.24
CA GLY A 444 -13.29 22.97 -23.81
C GLY A 444 -14.73 22.86 -23.30
N GLY A 445 -15.18 23.81 -22.45
CA GLY A 445 -16.52 23.84 -21.86
C GLY A 445 -16.59 23.32 -20.44
N LEU A 446 -17.80 22.99 -19.99
CA LEU A 446 -18.02 22.42 -18.66
C LEU A 446 -17.58 20.94 -18.64
N TYR A 447 -16.78 20.57 -17.66
CA TYR A 447 -16.29 19.18 -17.52
C TYR A 447 -16.65 18.61 -16.15
N ILE A 448 -17.17 17.39 -16.17
CA ILE A 448 -17.40 16.58 -14.96
C ILE A 448 -17.02 15.12 -15.24
N SER A 449 -16.30 14.50 -14.28
CA SER A 449 -15.92 13.10 -14.36
C SER A 449 -16.21 12.39 -13.03
N PRO A 450 -16.78 11.16 -13.07
CA PRO A 450 -17.07 10.38 -11.87
C PRO A 450 -15.84 9.66 -11.30
N GLY A 451 -14.75 9.52 -12.05
CA GLY A 451 -13.56 8.73 -11.65
C GLY A 451 -12.27 9.28 -12.25
N PHE A 452 -11.24 8.43 -12.33
CA PHE A 452 -9.93 8.79 -12.86
C PHE A 452 -9.89 8.82 -14.39
N ALA A 453 -10.65 7.93 -15.03
CA ALA A 453 -10.74 7.88 -16.48
C ALA A 453 -11.75 8.90 -17.02
N GLY A 454 -11.47 9.48 -18.18
CA GLY A 454 -12.47 10.20 -18.97
C GLY A 454 -13.35 9.22 -19.73
N SER A 455 -12.89 8.72 -20.89
CA SER A 455 -13.54 7.64 -21.63
C SER A 455 -13.43 6.32 -20.87
N ARG A 456 -14.52 5.56 -20.85
CA ARG A 456 -14.60 4.22 -20.25
C ARG A 456 -15.17 3.23 -21.27
N SER A 457 -14.76 1.98 -21.18
CA SER A 457 -15.28 0.92 -22.06
C SER A 457 -16.72 0.56 -21.68
N GLY A 458 -17.66 0.81 -22.57
CA GLY A 458 -19.03 0.34 -22.41
C GLY A 458 -19.14 -1.18 -22.47
N ALA A 459 -18.24 -1.83 -23.21
CA ALA A 459 -18.16 -3.30 -23.24
C ALA A 459 -17.89 -3.89 -21.87
N LEU A 460 -16.97 -3.32 -21.08
CA LEU A 460 -16.67 -3.80 -19.74
C LEU A 460 -17.84 -3.61 -18.78
N ILE A 461 -18.58 -2.51 -18.89
CA ILE A 461 -19.79 -2.27 -18.11
C ILE A 461 -20.86 -3.31 -18.49
N SER A 462 -21.08 -3.53 -19.78
CA SER A 462 -22.06 -4.49 -20.30
C SER A 462 -21.72 -5.93 -19.91
N THR A 463 -20.45 -6.32 -19.90
CA THR A 463 -20.03 -7.67 -19.45
C THR A 463 -20.17 -7.85 -17.94
N ALA A 464 -19.97 -6.80 -17.14
CA ALA A 464 -20.24 -6.88 -15.70
C ALA A 464 -21.75 -7.08 -15.44
N TRP A 465 -22.59 -6.33 -16.14
CA TRP A 465 -24.05 -6.50 -16.10
C TRP A 465 -24.47 -7.90 -16.53
N ALA A 466 -23.99 -8.37 -17.69
CA ALA A 466 -24.32 -9.68 -18.23
C ALA A 466 -23.85 -10.82 -17.31
N SER A 467 -22.69 -10.69 -16.68
CA SER A 467 -22.19 -11.66 -15.71
C SER A 467 -23.16 -11.79 -14.53
N MET A 468 -23.59 -10.67 -13.94
CA MET A 468 -24.49 -10.69 -12.78
C MET A 468 -25.86 -11.26 -13.14
N ILE A 469 -26.42 -10.89 -14.28
CA ILE A 469 -27.71 -11.39 -14.73
C ILE A 469 -27.65 -12.90 -15.09
N HIS A 470 -26.58 -13.33 -15.75
CA HIS A 470 -26.44 -14.74 -16.16
C HIS A 470 -26.19 -15.66 -14.95
N GLN A 471 -25.41 -15.24 -13.97
CA GLN A 471 -25.19 -16.03 -12.75
C GLN A 471 -26.46 -16.06 -11.90
N GLY A 472 -27.11 -14.90 -11.73
CA GLY A 472 -28.20 -14.78 -10.78
C GLY A 472 -27.79 -15.20 -9.36
N GLU A 473 -28.71 -15.21 -8.44
CA GLU A 473 -28.46 -15.66 -7.06
C GLU A 473 -28.07 -17.15 -7.00
N GLU A 474 -28.78 -17.99 -7.75
CA GLU A 474 -28.54 -19.46 -7.76
C GLU A 474 -27.12 -19.81 -8.25
N GLY A 475 -26.62 -19.14 -9.29
CA GLY A 475 -25.28 -19.34 -9.81
C GLY A 475 -24.21 -18.96 -8.79
N TYR A 476 -24.37 -17.79 -8.14
CA TYR A 476 -23.44 -17.37 -7.10
C TYR A 476 -23.48 -18.26 -5.86
N LEU A 477 -24.65 -18.73 -5.41
CA LEU A 477 -24.77 -19.70 -4.31
C LEU A 477 -24.04 -20.99 -4.64
N ARG A 478 -24.28 -21.58 -5.82
CA ARG A 478 -23.67 -22.84 -6.28
C ARG A 478 -22.14 -22.73 -6.30
N ILE A 479 -21.59 -21.66 -6.91
CA ILE A 479 -20.15 -21.50 -7.07
C ILE A 479 -19.52 -21.18 -5.70
N THR A 480 -20.16 -20.37 -4.87
CA THR A 480 -19.70 -20.08 -3.51
C THR A 480 -19.60 -21.37 -2.68
N ASP A 481 -20.61 -22.24 -2.71
CA ASP A 481 -20.60 -23.51 -2.01
C ASP A 481 -19.43 -24.41 -2.44
N GLN A 482 -19.19 -24.51 -3.74
CA GLN A 482 -18.07 -25.29 -4.30
C GLN A 482 -16.71 -24.76 -3.80
N MET A 483 -16.50 -23.45 -3.88
CA MET A 483 -15.25 -22.81 -3.46
C MET A 483 -15.02 -22.90 -1.95
N MET A 484 -16.07 -22.69 -1.15
CA MET A 484 -16.00 -22.79 0.31
C MET A 484 -15.68 -24.21 0.77
N LYS A 485 -16.26 -25.23 0.12
CA LYS A 485 -15.95 -26.63 0.38
C LYS A 485 -14.51 -26.97 0.03
N ALA A 486 -14.02 -26.53 -1.13
CA ALA A 486 -12.63 -26.73 -1.55
C ALA A 486 -11.64 -26.08 -0.56
N ALA A 487 -11.85 -24.82 -0.21
CA ALA A 487 -11.02 -24.10 0.75
C ALA A 487 -11.04 -24.77 2.14
N GLY A 488 -12.22 -25.20 2.60
CA GLY A 488 -12.38 -25.93 3.87
C GLY A 488 -11.69 -27.28 3.89
N ALA A 489 -11.78 -28.06 2.81
CA ALA A 489 -11.07 -29.33 2.64
C ALA A 489 -9.56 -29.13 2.66
N PHE A 490 -9.07 -28.12 1.90
CA PHE A 490 -7.65 -27.78 1.89
C PHE A 490 -7.15 -27.33 3.27
N ALA A 491 -7.88 -26.47 3.97
CA ALA A 491 -7.50 -26.02 5.30
C ALA A 491 -7.43 -27.17 6.33
N LYS A 492 -8.33 -28.13 6.23
CA LYS A 492 -8.32 -29.36 7.07
C LYS A 492 -7.14 -30.27 6.73
N GLY A 493 -6.91 -30.54 5.44
CA GLY A 493 -5.80 -31.38 4.98
C GLY A 493 -4.44 -30.77 5.32
N LEU A 494 -4.28 -29.47 5.15
CA LEU A 494 -3.04 -28.76 5.48
C LEU A 494 -2.63 -28.92 6.95
N GLN A 495 -3.58 -28.97 7.87
CA GLN A 495 -3.31 -29.16 9.30
C GLN A 495 -2.79 -30.55 9.65
N GLN A 496 -2.90 -31.53 8.72
CA GLN A 496 -2.33 -32.87 8.87
C GLN A 496 -0.88 -32.93 8.36
N ILE A 497 -0.40 -31.90 7.63
CA ILE A 497 0.98 -31.88 7.13
C ILE A 497 1.90 -31.38 8.24
N GLU A 498 2.75 -32.28 8.77
CA GLU A 498 3.72 -31.93 9.80
C GLU A 498 4.71 -30.85 9.27
N GLY A 499 4.90 -29.80 10.03
CA GLY A 499 5.77 -28.68 9.65
C GLY A 499 5.02 -27.47 9.11
N LEU A 500 3.73 -27.58 8.76
CA LEU A 500 2.87 -26.49 8.34
C LEU A 500 1.82 -26.13 9.40
N GLN A 501 1.33 -24.91 9.34
CA GLN A 501 0.20 -24.43 10.13
C GLN A 501 -0.53 -23.30 9.38
N LEU A 502 -1.81 -23.13 9.65
CA LEU A 502 -2.58 -22.02 9.12
C LEU A 502 -2.02 -20.66 9.61
N ALA A 503 -2.09 -19.66 8.76
CA ALA A 503 -1.78 -18.27 9.09
C ALA A 503 -3.08 -17.48 9.21
N GLY A 504 -3.67 -17.48 10.39
CA GLY A 504 -5.01 -16.94 10.67
C GLY A 504 -6.13 -17.97 10.50
N SER A 505 -7.36 -17.51 10.65
CA SER A 505 -8.57 -18.34 10.43
C SER A 505 -9.20 -17.93 9.10
N PRO A 506 -9.12 -18.74 8.05
CA PRO A 506 -9.68 -18.38 6.75
C PRO A 506 -11.20 -18.21 6.85
N ALA A 507 -11.69 -17.05 6.43
CA ALA A 507 -13.11 -16.71 6.50
C ALA A 507 -13.87 -17.07 5.22
N MET A 508 -13.14 -17.29 4.11
CA MET A 508 -13.71 -17.72 2.84
C MET A 508 -12.69 -18.53 2.00
N THR A 509 -12.47 -18.14 0.78
CA THR A 509 -11.74 -18.92 -0.25
C THR A 509 -10.23 -18.74 -0.24
N VAL A 510 -9.67 -17.83 0.57
CA VAL A 510 -8.23 -17.62 0.72
C VAL A 510 -7.75 -18.38 1.96
N VAL A 511 -6.85 -19.33 1.76
CA VAL A 511 -6.25 -20.12 2.84
C VAL A 511 -4.75 -19.85 2.88
N ALA A 512 -4.32 -19.14 3.90
CA ALA A 512 -2.91 -18.82 4.13
C ALA A 512 -2.28 -19.80 5.13
N PHE A 513 -1.01 -20.15 4.89
CA PHE A 513 -0.27 -21.09 5.72
C PHE A 513 1.22 -20.72 5.80
N ARG A 514 1.86 -21.19 6.86
CA ARG A 514 3.27 -20.90 7.15
C ARG A 514 3.96 -22.11 7.78
N ALA A 515 5.27 -22.07 7.83
CA ALA A 515 6.02 -23.06 8.60
C ALA A 515 5.69 -22.95 10.10
N SER A 516 5.41 -24.07 10.77
CA SER A 516 5.22 -24.14 12.22
C SER A 516 6.50 -23.81 12.97
N LYS A 517 7.66 -24.20 12.40
CA LYS A 517 9.00 -23.91 12.88
C LYS A 517 9.81 -23.26 11.73
N PRO A 518 9.86 -21.91 11.62
CA PRO A 518 10.50 -21.22 10.50
C PRO A 518 12.00 -21.53 10.31
N ARG A 519 12.69 -21.98 11.36
CA ARG A 519 14.10 -22.39 11.27
C ARG A 519 14.29 -23.79 10.70
N ALA A 520 13.26 -24.63 10.78
CA ALA A 520 13.29 -26.01 10.30
C ALA A 520 12.78 -26.15 8.86
N LEU A 521 11.86 -25.28 8.43
CA LEU A 521 11.27 -25.29 7.10
C LEU A 521 11.24 -23.89 6.51
N ASN A 522 11.92 -23.68 5.38
CA ASN A 522 11.86 -22.45 4.62
C ASN A 522 10.62 -22.44 3.72
N ILE A 523 9.62 -21.61 4.05
CA ILE A 523 8.35 -21.53 3.33
C ILE A 523 8.51 -21.09 1.86
N TYR A 524 9.52 -20.26 1.55
CA TYR A 524 9.78 -19.82 0.19
C TYR A 524 10.48 -20.90 -0.65
N ALA A 525 11.34 -21.74 -0.04
CA ALA A 525 11.87 -22.91 -0.69
C ALA A 525 10.76 -23.94 -1.02
N LEU A 526 9.76 -24.05 -0.13
CA LEU A 526 8.55 -24.83 -0.42
C LEU A 526 7.82 -24.27 -1.64
N ASN A 527 7.66 -22.96 -1.75
CA ASN A 527 7.04 -22.33 -2.92
C ASN A 527 7.81 -22.60 -4.21
N ASP A 528 9.15 -22.57 -4.17
CA ASP A 528 9.98 -22.88 -5.35
C ASP A 528 9.82 -24.35 -5.79
N LEU A 529 9.73 -25.31 -4.87
CA LEU A 529 9.44 -26.71 -5.18
C LEU A 529 8.03 -26.90 -5.75
N MET A 530 7.04 -26.22 -5.18
CA MET A 530 5.67 -26.23 -5.69
C MET A 530 5.59 -25.66 -7.10
N SER A 531 6.33 -24.57 -7.37
CA SER A 531 6.39 -23.96 -8.70
C SER A 531 7.00 -24.89 -9.74
N GLN A 532 7.99 -25.72 -9.39
CA GLN A 532 8.54 -26.75 -10.28
C GLN A 532 7.53 -27.85 -10.63
N ARG A 533 6.51 -28.04 -9.80
CA ARG A 533 5.39 -28.96 -10.04
C ARG A 533 4.22 -28.28 -10.75
N GLY A 534 4.38 -27.04 -11.18
CA GLY A 534 3.36 -26.26 -11.89
C GLY A 534 2.37 -25.53 -11.00
N TRP A 535 2.55 -25.50 -9.67
CA TRP A 535 1.71 -24.74 -8.76
C TRP A 535 2.18 -23.30 -8.63
N HIS A 536 1.27 -22.33 -8.79
CA HIS A 536 1.54 -20.91 -8.66
C HIS A 536 0.86 -20.35 -7.40
N LEU A 537 1.49 -20.60 -6.24
CA LEU A 537 1.01 -20.07 -4.96
C LEU A 537 1.44 -18.61 -4.76
N SER A 538 0.71 -17.88 -3.94
CA SER A 538 1.06 -16.48 -3.62
C SER A 538 1.98 -16.41 -2.41
N ALA A 539 3.20 -15.89 -2.60
CA ALA A 539 4.16 -15.69 -1.52
C ALA A 539 3.82 -14.43 -0.71
N LEU A 540 3.86 -14.55 0.62
CA LEU A 540 3.52 -13.50 1.58
C LEU A 540 4.74 -13.12 2.42
N GLN A 541 4.68 -11.89 2.98
CA GLN A 541 5.66 -11.38 3.95
C GLN A 541 4.92 -10.94 5.23
N LEU A 542 5.62 -10.89 6.35
CA LEU A 542 5.16 -10.30 7.62
C LEU A 542 3.85 -10.91 8.16
N PRO A 543 3.86 -12.22 8.52
CA PRO A 543 4.98 -13.16 8.56
C PRO A 543 5.23 -13.85 7.22
N PRO A 544 6.41 -14.48 7.00
CA PRO A 544 6.66 -15.36 5.86
C PRO A 544 5.62 -16.48 5.79
N ALA A 545 4.88 -16.54 4.68
CA ALA A 545 3.78 -17.47 4.48
C ALA A 545 3.50 -17.66 2.98
N LEU A 546 2.61 -18.59 2.64
CA LEU A 546 2.02 -18.77 1.33
C LEU A 546 0.50 -18.71 1.46
N HIS A 547 -0.21 -18.40 0.37
CA HIS A 547 -1.63 -18.66 0.32
C HIS A 547 -2.07 -19.28 -1.02
N MET A 548 -3.16 -20.03 -0.95
CA MET A 548 -3.97 -20.43 -2.08
C MET A 548 -5.32 -19.72 -2.01
N CYS A 549 -5.69 -19.04 -3.09
CA CYS A 549 -7.00 -18.43 -3.28
C CYS A 549 -7.83 -19.34 -4.17
N PHE A 550 -8.82 -20.03 -3.61
CA PHE A 550 -9.68 -20.96 -4.31
C PHE A 550 -10.73 -20.21 -5.15
N THR A 551 -10.85 -20.60 -6.42
CA THR A 551 -11.88 -20.16 -7.36
C THR A 551 -12.72 -21.37 -7.80
N GLY A 552 -13.72 -21.17 -8.66
CA GLY A 552 -14.55 -22.24 -9.17
C GLY A 552 -13.78 -23.38 -9.88
N GLN A 553 -12.55 -23.09 -10.31
CA GLN A 553 -11.68 -24.05 -11.02
C GLN A 553 -10.85 -24.97 -10.10
N HIS A 554 -10.94 -24.81 -8.78
CA HIS A 554 -10.06 -25.50 -7.84
C HIS A 554 -10.74 -26.65 -7.08
N ALA A 555 -12.02 -26.93 -7.33
CA ALA A 555 -12.75 -27.97 -6.57
C ALA A 555 -12.14 -29.36 -6.73
N SER A 556 -11.63 -29.71 -7.92
CA SER A 556 -11.11 -31.05 -8.25
C SER A 556 -9.63 -31.23 -7.92
N ILE A 557 -8.90 -30.17 -7.57
CA ILE A 557 -7.43 -30.24 -7.42
C ILE A 557 -6.93 -30.29 -5.97
N VAL A 558 -7.83 -30.23 -4.98
CA VAL A 558 -7.46 -30.11 -3.55
C VAL A 558 -6.56 -31.29 -3.11
N ASP A 559 -6.91 -32.51 -3.48
CA ASP A 559 -6.16 -33.69 -3.07
C ASP A 559 -4.77 -33.75 -3.69
N SER A 560 -4.64 -33.38 -4.98
CA SER A 560 -3.35 -33.32 -5.65
C SER A 560 -2.47 -32.18 -5.08
N LEU A 561 -3.05 -31.02 -4.76
CA LEU A 561 -2.32 -29.94 -4.12
C LEU A 561 -1.79 -30.35 -2.73
N LEU A 562 -2.62 -30.98 -1.90
CA LEU A 562 -2.21 -31.47 -0.57
C LEU A 562 -1.12 -32.56 -0.67
N LYS A 563 -1.23 -33.48 -1.62
CA LYS A 563 -0.22 -34.51 -1.88
C LYS A 563 1.12 -33.90 -2.26
N ASP A 564 1.12 -32.97 -3.22
CA ASP A 564 2.33 -32.30 -3.65
C ASP A 564 2.96 -31.46 -2.54
N LEU A 565 2.15 -30.79 -1.71
CA LEU A 565 2.63 -30.06 -0.53
C LEU A 565 3.32 -31.00 0.46
N GLN A 566 2.72 -32.14 0.78
CA GLN A 566 3.30 -33.12 1.70
C GLN A 566 4.66 -33.63 1.17
N GLU A 567 4.71 -34.03 -0.10
CA GLU A 567 5.96 -34.51 -0.72
C GLU A 567 7.05 -33.45 -0.74
N CYS A 568 6.70 -32.17 -1.04
CA CYS A 568 7.66 -31.08 -1.03
C CYS A 568 8.16 -30.75 0.40
N VAL A 569 7.30 -30.86 1.41
CA VAL A 569 7.70 -30.71 2.82
C VAL A 569 8.66 -31.84 3.21
N ASP A 570 8.38 -33.09 2.85
CA ASP A 570 9.23 -34.23 3.14
C ASP A 570 10.64 -34.11 2.51
N ILE A 571 10.71 -33.55 1.30
CA ILE A 571 11.99 -33.25 0.62
C ILE A 571 12.78 -32.20 1.45
N LEU A 572 12.16 -31.11 1.84
CA LEU A 572 12.83 -30.02 2.58
C LEU A 572 13.19 -30.38 4.01
N GLN A 573 12.49 -31.33 4.63
CA GLN A 573 12.85 -31.85 5.95
C GLN A 573 14.11 -32.74 5.89
N LYS A 574 14.34 -33.43 4.74
CA LYS A 574 15.54 -34.24 4.52
C LYS A 574 16.73 -33.41 4.06
N ASP A 575 16.50 -32.40 3.22
CA ASP A 575 17.52 -31.50 2.68
C ASP A 575 17.00 -30.05 2.70
N SER A 576 17.44 -29.28 3.68
CA SER A 576 17.03 -27.89 3.89
C SER A 576 17.72 -26.89 2.93
N THR A 577 18.64 -27.33 2.06
CA THR A 577 19.40 -26.41 1.19
C THR A 577 18.57 -25.75 0.11
N GLY A 578 17.42 -26.34 -0.26
CA GLY A 578 16.46 -25.78 -1.20
C GLY A 578 17.03 -25.54 -2.62
N ILE A 579 16.26 -24.83 -3.44
CA ILE A 579 16.66 -24.48 -4.80
C ILE A 579 17.49 -23.19 -4.78
N LYS A 580 18.67 -23.21 -5.40
CA LYS A 580 19.59 -22.07 -5.42
C LYS A 580 19.12 -20.92 -6.33
N ASP A 581 18.30 -21.20 -7.34
CA ASP A 581 17.90 -20.26 -8.40
C ASP A 581 16.42 -19.84 -8.35
N GLY A 582 15.71 -20.07 -7.22
CA GLY A 582 14.31 -19.73 -7.05
C GLY A 582 14.05 -18.32 -6.49
N MET A 583 12.78 -18.06 -6.13
CA MET A 583 12.35 -16.80 -5.49
C MET A 583 12.69 -16.74 -3.99
N ALA A 584 13.00 -17.89 -3.37
CA ALA A 584 13.33 -17.95 -1.94
C ALA A 584 14.45 -17.00 -1.52
N PRO A 585 15.56 -16.81 -2.28
CA PRO A 585 16.60 -15.84 -1.92
C PRO A 585 16.09 -14.39 -1.93
N ILE A 586 15.21 -14.01 -2.85
CA ILE A 586 14.68 -12.64 -2.98
C ILE A 586 13.75 -12.32 -1.81
N TYR A 587 12.78 -13.21 -1.53
CA TYR A 587 11.86 -13.03 -0.40
C TYR A 587 12.60 -13.15 0.96
N GLY A 588 13.59 -14.03 1.05
CA GLY A 588 14.47 -14.13 2.20
C GLY A 588 15.21 -12.82 2.47
N LEU A 589 15.84 -12.24 1.44
CA LEU A 589 16.50 -10.94 1.54
C LEU A 589 15.50 -9.84 1.92
N ALA A 590 14.32 -9.80 1.29
CA ALA A 590 13.29 -8.81 1.58
C ALA A 590 12.75 -8.92 3.02
N SER A 591 12.72 -10.13 3.61
CA SER A 591 12.22 -10.35 4.96
C SER A 591 13.21 -9.95 6.05
N VAL A 592 14.53 -10.05 5.80
CA VAL A 592 15.58 -9.80 6.80
C VAL A 592 16.33 -8.49 6.58
N SER A 593 16.25 -7.89 5.38
CA SER A 593 16.94 -6.62 5.09
C SER A 593 16.31 -5.47 5.88
N PRO A 594 17.08 -4.76 6.72
CA PRO A 594 16.62 -3.54 7.36
C PRO A 594 16.50 -2.38 6.35
N ASP A 595 17.15 -2.49 5.19
CA ASP A 595 17.18 -1.48 4.15
C ASP A 595 16.05 -1.67 3.14
N ARG A 596 14.92 -1.01 3.40
CA ARG A 596 13.75 -1.06 2.52
C ARG A 596 13.94 -0.30 1.21
N LYS A 597 14.83 0.70 1.16
CA LYS A 597 15.10 1.47 -0.07
C LYS A 597 15.80 0.59 -1.13
N ILE A 598 16.74 -0.27 -0.77
CA ILE A 598 17.35 -1.22 -1.71
C ILE A 598 16.29 -2.14 -2.33
N ILE A 599 15.35 -2.62 -1.51
CA ILE A 599 14.26 -3.45 -2.03
C ILE A 599 13.36 -2.64 -2.97
N GLY A 600 13.08 -1.37 -2.63
CA GLY A 600 12.33 -0.45 -3.49
C GLY A 600 13.02 -0.24 -4.85
N GLU A 601 14.32 0.06 -4.86
CA GLU A 601 15.12 0.22 -6.09
C GLU A 601 15.10 -1.07 -6.94
N PHE A 602 15.16 -2.24 -6.29
CA PHE A 602 15.03 -3.51 -7.00
C PHE A 602 13.67 -3.65 -7.70
N LEU A 603 12.57 -3.30 -7.01
CA LEU A 603 11.22 -3.37 -7.58
C LEU A 603 11.04 -2.37 -8.75
N VAL A 604 11.59 -1.15 -8.63
CA VAL A 604 11.60 -0.16 -9.72
C VAL A 604 12.33 -0.74 -10.93
N ALA A 605 13.50 -1.26 -10.71
CA ALA A 605 14.33 -1.83 -11.77
C ALA A 605 13.70 -3.09 -12.41
N TYR A 606 13.01 -3.91 -11.62
CA TYR A 606 12.20 -5.03 -12.13
C TYR A 606 11.11 -4.50 -13.08
N GLN A 607 10.39 -3.47 -12.67
CA GLN A 607 9.35 -2.86 -13.49
C GLN A 607 9.92 -2.22 -14.77
N ASP A 608 11.09 -1.56 -14.69
CA ASP A 608 11.76 -1.00 -15.85
C ASP A 608 12.13 -2.07 -16.88
N VAL A 609 12.61 -3.24 -16.43
CA VAL A 609 12.90 -4.37 -17.34
C VAL A 609 11.63 -4.88 -18.02
N LEU A 610 10.52 -4.99 -17.28
CA LEU A 610 9.24 -5.42 -17.85
C LEU A 610 8.67 -4.45 -18.90
N LEU A 611 9.00 -3.17 -18.80
CA LEU A 611 8.48 -2.12 -19.69
C LEU A 611 9.45 -1.72 -20.82
N SER A 612 10.72 -2.09 -20.73
CA SER A 612 11.73 -1.63 -21.69
C SER A 612 12.10 -2.66 -22.78
N GLY A 613 11.60 -3.86 -22.72
CA GLY A 613 11.77 -4.90 -23.76
C GLY A 613 13.17 -5.50 -23.81
#